data_3cc51f6b4ff333b456735104d85dc7b2
#
_entry.id   3cc51f6b4ff333b456735104d85dc7b2
#
_cell.length_a   1.000
_cell.length_b   1.000
_cell.length_c   1.000
_cell.angle_alpha   90.00
_cell.angle_beta   90.00
_cell.angle_gamma   90.00
#
_symmetry.space_group_name_H-M   'P 1'
#
loop_
_entity.id
_entity.type
_entity.pdbx_description
1 polymer ?
#
loop_
_entity_poly.entity_id
_entity_poly.type
_entity_poly.pdbx_seq_one_letter_code
_entity_poly.pdbx_strand_id
1 'polypeptide(L)'
;MKVSIITITYNSEATLRDTIESVVNQTYPNIEYIIVDGLSKDNTLAIVDEYKDKIAKVVSEKDHGLYDALNKGIGIATGDVIGLIHSDDFYTNPHVIEQVVNRISEQKADALYADLYYVDKDDTNRIFRKWKSGNYKHGMFLNGWMPPHPTFFVKRECYEKFGRFNLLFKSAADYELMLRFIHKYQIKLAYLPEFIIKMRVGGKSNVTLKNRIRANQEDRKAWKVNGLKPRVYTLYAKPLRKIIQLFKK
;
A
#
# COMPACT_ATOMS: atom_id res chain seq x y z
N MET A 1 8.00 19.06 -3.78
CA MET A 1 6.81 18.13 -3.82
C MET A 1 6.42 17.83 -2.40
N LYS A 2 5.16 17.97 -2.01
CA LYS A 2 4.65 17.56 -0.69
C LYS A 2 4.19 16.11 -0.75
N VAL A 3 4.54 15.29 0.25
CA VAL A 3 4.14 13.88 0.30
C VAL A 3 3.21 13.67 1.49
N SER A 4 1.98 13.21 1.25
CA SER A 4 1.09 12.76 2.31
C SER A 4 1.31 11.27 2.55
N ILE A 5 1.70 10.91 3.76
CA ILE A 5 1.75 9.52 4.22
C ILE A 5 0.53 9.25 5.08
N ILE A 6 -0.22 8.21 4.76
CA ILE A 6 -1.45 7.86 5.46
C ILE A 6 -1.26 6.50 6.13
N THR A 7 -1.43 6.47 7.45
CA THR A 7 -1.52 5.23 8.23
C THR A 7 -2.97 5.06 8.71
N ILE A 8 -3.54 3.90 8.41
CA ILE A 8 -4.82 3.49 9.00
C ILE A 8 -4.55 2.54 10.15
N THR A 9 -5.31 2.66 11.24
CA THR A 9 -5.10 1.85 12.44
C THR A 9 -6.42 1.45 13.11
N TYR A 10 -6.42 0.26 13.72
CA TYR A 10 -7.50 -0.23 14.58
C TYR A 10 -6.97 -1.29 15.52
N ASN A 11 -6.92 -0.98 16.83
CA ASN A 11 -6.36 -1.84 17.86
C ASN A 11 -4.96 -2.36 17.49
N SER A 12 -4.02 -1.44 17.31
CA SER A 12 -2.67 -1.71 16.78
C SER A 12 -1.56 -1.31 17.77
N GLU A 13 -1.83 -1.29 19.08
CA GLU A 13 -0.87 -0.87 20.10
C GLU A 13 0.47 -1.61 20.04
N ALA A 14 0.46 -2.88 19.58
CA ALA A 14 1.65 -3.71 19.53
C ALA A 14 2.65 -3.32 18.42
N THR A 15 2.20 -2.63 17.36
CA THR A 15 3.01 -2.43 16.14
C THR A 15 3.07 -0.99 15.65
N LEU A 16 2.08 -0.17 16.03
CA LEU A 16 1.92 1.17 15.49
C LEU A 16 3.13 2.08 15.78
N ARG A 17 3.81 1.92 16.92
CA ARG A 17 5.00 2.70 17.29
C ARG A 17 6.08 2.60 16.21
N ASP A 18 6.43 1.38 15.78
CA ASP A 18 7.44 1.17 14.74
C ASP A 18 7.04 1.83 13.42
N THR A 19 5.75 1.77 13.07
CA THR A 19 5.22 2.43 11.88
C THR A 19 5.39 3.94 11.96
N ILE A 20 4.94 4.57 13.06
CA ILE A 20 5.06 6.02 13.26
C ILE A 20 6.53 6.44 13.22
N GLU A 21 7.39 5.77 13.98
CA GLU A 21 8.82 6.10 14.03
C GLU A 21 9.47 6.00 12.65
N SER A 22 9.10 5.02 11.84
CA SER A 22 9.63 4.87 10.49
C SER A 22 9.24 6.02 9.55
N VAL A 23 8.11 6.69 9.80
CA VAL A 23 7.63 7.84 9.03
C VAL A 23 8.24 9.14 9.55
N VAL A 24 8.19 9.37 10.87
CA VAL A 24 8.61 10.66 11.45
C VAL A 24 10.14 10.85 11.46
N ASN A 25 10.90 9.77 11.26
CA ASN A 25 12.36 9.78 11.14
C ASN A 25 12.84 9.83 9.68
N GLN A 26 11.95 10.04 8.70
CA GLN A 26 12.36 10.25 7.31
C GLN A 26 13.10 11.58 7.14
N THR A 27 14.17 11.58 6.34
CA THR A 27 15.00 12.76 6.08
C THR A 27 14.33 13.79 5.17
N TYR A 28 13.33 13.38 4.41
CA TYR A 28 12.60 14.28 3.51
C TYR A 28 11.73 15.27 4.32
N PRO A 29 11.93 16.59 4.17
CA PRO A 29 11.35 17.57 5.12
C PRO A 29 9.87 17.88 4.87
N ASN A 30 9.33 17.60 3.67
CA ASN A 30 7.97 18.04 3.29
C ASN A 30 6.98 16.87 3.30
N ILE A 31 6.81 16.27 4.49
CA ILE A 31 5.87 15.17 4.74
C ILE A 31 4.65 15.70 5.50
N GLU A 32 3.47 15.36 5.03
CA GLU A 32 2.20 15.46 5.76
C GLU A 32 1.83 14.07 6.26
N TYR A 33 2.06 13.81 7.55
CA TYR A 33 1.69 12.52 8.14
C TYR A 33 0.25 12.55 8.66
N ILE A 34 -0.56 11.61 8.22
CA ILE A 34 -2.00 11.48 8.54
C ILE A 34 -2.26 10.13 9.15
N ILE A 35 -2.94 10.10 10.30
CA ILE A 35 -3.41 8.87 10.94
C ILE A 35 -4.93 8.84 10.92
N VAL A 36 -5.49 7.72 10.46
CA VAL A 36 -6.93 7.44 10.49
C VAL A 36 -7.17 6.22 11.37
N ASP A 37 -7.77 6.46 12.53
CA ASP A 37 -8.09 5.44 13.52
C ASP A 37 -9.56 5.04 13.46
N GLY A 38 -9.82 3.74 13.47
CA GLY A 38 -11.16 3.14 13.40
C GLY A 38 -11.88 3.04 14.75
N LEU A 39 -11.70 3.97 15.70
CA LEU A 39 -12.15 3.94 17.09
C LEU A 39 -11.51 2.80 17.89
N SER A 40 -10.19 2.78 17.94
CA SER A 40 -9.40 1.85 18.77
C SER A 40 -9.79 1.90 20.23
N LYS A 41 -9.72 0.74 20.91
CA LYS A 41 -10.09 0.58 22.32
C LYS A 41 -8.91 0.17 23.21
N ASP A 42 -7.76 -0.06 22.59
CA ASP A 42 -6.47 -0.33 23.23
C ASP A 42 -5.65 0.95 23.35
N ASN A 43 -4.35 0.85 23.65
CA ASN A 43 -3.46 2.00 23.77
C ASN A 43 -3.05 2.66 22.45
N THR A 44 -3.67 2.29 21.31
CA THR A 44 -3.33 2.84 19.99
C THR A 44 -3.33 4.38 19.98
N LEU A 45 -4.40 5.02 20.48
CA LEU A 45 -4.50 6.48 20.48
C LEU A 45 -3.53 7.16 21.49
N ALA A 46 -3.19 6.49 22.59
CA ALA A 46 -2.17 6.98 23.50
C ALA A 46 -0.78 7.02 22.82
N ILE A 47 -0.46 6.00 22.02
CA ILE A 47 0.77 5.99 21.21
C ILE A 47 0.75 7.12 20.17
N VAL A 48 -0.37 7.36 19.51
CA VAL A 48 -0.51 8.48 18.55
C VAL A 48 -0.24 9.83 19.22
N ASP A 49 -0.77 10.05 20.43
CA ASP A 49 -0.62 11.31 21.17
C ASP A 49 0.85 11.60 21.54
N GLU A 50 1.68 10.58 21.77
CA GLU A 50 3.12 10.74 22.01
C GLU A 50 3.85 11.41 20.82
N TYR A 51 3.32 11.31 19.61
CA TYR A 51 3.91 11.88 18.38
C TYR A 51 3.09 13.02 17.77
N LYS A 52 2.13 13.59 18.51
CA LYS A 52 1.19 14.61 18.01
C LYS A 52 1.85 15.79 17.31
N ASP A 53 3.02 16.22 17.78
CA ASP A 53 3.76 17.36 17.20
C ASP A 53 4.39 17.04 15.83
N LYS A 54 4.45 15.76 15.46
CA LYS A 54 4.99 15.27 14.19
C LYS A 54 3.90 14.74 13.24
N ILE A 55 2.67 14.66 13.70
CA ILE A 55 1.52 14.16 12.94
C ILE A 55 0.65 15.35 12.52
N ALA A 56 0.50 15.53 11.22
CA ALA A 56 -0.23 16.69 10.69
C ALA A 56 -1.76 16.60 10.94
N LYS A 57 -2.33 15.39 10.90
CA LYS A 57 -3.75 15.16 11.12
C LYS A 57 -4.00 13.79 11.75
N VAL A 58 -4.91 13.76 12.72
CA VAL A 58 -5.46 12.54 13.32
C VAL A 58 -6.97 12.58 13.16
N VAL A 59 -7.55 11.52 12.59
CA VAL A 59 -9.00 11.32 12.51
C VAL A 59 -9.31 10.01 13.21
N SER A 60 -10.11 10.05 14.29
CA SER A 60 -10.56 8.84 14.99
C SER A 60 -12.08 8.80 14.92
N GLU A 61 -12.57 7.92 14.06
CA GLU A 61 -14.01 7.72 13.85
C GLU A 61 -14.30 6.33 13.31
N LYS A 62 -15.56 5.89 13.43
CA LYS A 62 -15.99 4.59 12.92
C LYS A 62 -15.78 4.53 11.40
N ASP A 63 -15.16 3.44 10.95
CA ASP A 63 -15.05 3.09 9.54
C ASP A 63 -15.91 1.88 9.17
N HIS A 64 -16.14 1.71 7.87
CA HIS A 64 -16.80 0.56 7.27
C HIS A 64 -15.80 -0.46 6.69
N GLY A 65 -14.59 -0.48 7.24
CA GLY A 65 -13.49 -1.35 6.88
C GLY A 65 -12.28 -0.60 6.33
N LEU A 66 -11.19 -1.34 6.14
CA LEU A 66 -9.86 -0.83 5.75
C LEU A 66 -9.88 0.19 4.60
N TYR A 67 -10.61 -0.10 3.53
CA TYR A 67 -10.63 0.78 2.35
C TYR A 67 -11.45 2.07 2.57
N ASP A 68 -12.41 2.05 3.49
CA ASP A 68 -13.13 3.26 3.90
C ASP A 68 -12.19 4.19 4.69
N ALA A 69 -11.44 3.65 5.64
CA ALA A 69 -10.42 4.38 6.37
C ALA A 69 -9.35 4.98 5.44
N LEU A 70 -8.85 4.21 4.45
CA LEU A 70 -7.94 4.73 3.43
C LEU A 70 -8.55 5.86 2.61
N ASN A 71 -9.81 5.74 2.20
CA ASN A 71 -10.51 6.78 1.44
C ASN A 71 -10.71 8.07 2.24
N LYS A 72 -10.93 7.98 3.57
CA LYS A 72 -10.99 9.13 4.46
C LYS A 72 -9.63 9.84 4.49
N GLY A 73 -8.55 9.09 4.70
CA GLY A 73 -7.19 9.62 4.70
C GLY A 73 -6.84 10.31 3.37
N ILE A 74 -7.11 9.64 2.23
CA ILE A 74 -6.91 10.23 0.88
C ILE A 74 -7.75 11.49 0.70
N GLY A 75 -8.97 11.54 1.29
CA GLY A 75 -9.87 12.69 1.19
C GLY A 75 -9.37 13.96 1.84
N ILE A 76 -8.56 13.83 2.89
CA ILE A 76 -8.02 14.96 3.66
C ILE A 76 -6.54 15.24 3.37
N ALA A 77 -5.89 14.38 2.57
CA ALA A 77 -4.50 14.56 2.14
C ALA A 77 -4.37 15.77 1.20
N THR A 78 -3.34 16.58 1.43
CA THR A 78 -3.07 17.78 0.64
C THR A 78 -1.74 17.72 -0.13
N GLY A 79 -0.98 16.63 0.03
CA GLY A 79 0.28 16.43 -0.68
C GLY A 79 0.09 16.18 -2.17
N ASP A 80 1.12 16.45 -2.94
CA ASP A 80 1.17 16.19 -4.38
C ASP A 80 1.16 14.69 -4.68
N VAL A 81 1.80 13.92 -3.77
CA VAL A 81 1.91 12.46 -3.83
C VAL A 81 1.38 11.86 -2.53
N ILE A 82 0.69 10.75 -2.63
CA ILE A 82 0.13 10.00 -1.51
C ILE A 82 0.80 8.63 -1.43
N GLY A 83 1.34 8.30 -0.26
CA GLY A 83 1.82 6.98 0.13
C GLY A 83 0.95 6.40 1.25
N LEU A 84 0.76 5.09 1.23
CA LEU A 84 -0.03 4.37 2.23
C LEU A 84 0.89 3.41 2.98
N ILE A 85 0.81 3.41 4.31
CA ILE A 85 1.54 2.47 5.15
C ILE A 85 0.61 1.96 6.25
N HIS A 86 0.49 0.64 6.39
CA HIS A 86 -0.37 0.04 7.40
C HIS A 86 0.30 0.08 8.79
N SER A 87 -0.50 0.00 9.85
CA SER A 87 -0.05 0.11 11.23
C SER A 87 0.84 -1.04 11.75
N ASP A 88 1.08 -2.05 10.91
CA ASP A 88 1.99 -3.17 11.17
C ASP A 88 3.20 -3.21 10.22
N ASP A 89 3.29 -2.25 9.26
CA ASP A 89 4.37 -2.13 8.29
C ASP A 89 5.25 -0.92 8.61
N PHE A 90 6.49 -0.91 8.11
CA PHE A 90 7.42 0.21 8.32
C PHE A 90 8.45 0.35 7.19
N TYR A 91 8.97 1.57 7.02
CA TYR A 91 10.03 1.86 6.06
C TYR A 91 11.36 1.24 6.48
N THR A 92 12.14 0.79 5.50
CA THR A 92 13.41 0.08 5.73
C THR A 92 14.53 0.99 6.21
N ASN A 93 14.48 2.29 5.88
CA ASN A 93 15.51 3.27 6.22
C ASN A 93 14.95 4.71 6.16
N PRO A 94 15.67 5.72 6.69
CA PRO A 94 15.17 7.09 6.76
C PRO A 94 15.17 7.86 5.43
N HIS A 95 15.70 7.32 4.33
CA HIS A 95 15.82 8.00 3.04
C HIS A 95 14.76 7.57 2.02
N VAL A 96 13.80 6.72 2.41
CA VAL A 96 12.81 6.14 1.50
C VAL A 96 12.00 7.21 0.78
N ILE A 97 11.46 8.20 1.52
CA ILE A 97 10.60 9.23 0.92
C ILE A 97 11.40 10.13 -0.03
N GLU A 98 12.63 10.45 0.30
CA GLU A 98 13.53 11.21 -0.58
C GLU A 98 13.79 10.45 -1.88
N GLN A 99 14.11 9.15 -1.80
CA GLN A 99 14.30 8.28 -2.99
C GLN A 99 13.05 8.22 -3.86
N VAL A 100 11.87 8.10 -3.24
CA VAL A 100 10.57 8.09 -3.94
C VAL A 100 10.35 9.41 -4.69
N VAL A 101 10.53 10.55 -4.02
CA VAL A 101 10.33 11.88 -4.61
C VAL A 101 11.30 12.12 -5.77
N ASN A 102 12.59 11.80 -5.58
CA ASN A 102 13.60 11.94 -6.61
C ASN A 102 13.23 11.10 -7.84
N ARG A 103 12.89 9.83 -7.65
CA ARG A 103 12.54 8.93 -8.76
C ARG A 103 11.28 9.38 -9.51
N ILE A 104 10.23 9.83 -8.80
CA ILE A 104 9.01 10.39 -9.43
C ILE A 104 9.34 11.62 -10.26
N SER A 105 10.15 12.52 -9.71
CA SER A 105 10.55 13.78 -10.37
C SER A 105 11.39 13.54 -11.62
N GLU A 106 12.45 12.73 -11.51
CA GLU A 106 13.35 12.37 -12.61
C GLU A 106 12.59 11.76 -13.79
N GLN A 107 11.68 10.84 -13.51
CA GLN A 107 10.91 10.16 -14.54
C GLN A 107 9.64 10.90 -14.93
N LYS A 108 9.29 12.01 -14.27
CA LYS A 108 8.00 12.70 -14.44
C LYS A 108 6.83 11.70 -14.39
N ALA A 109 6.89 10.80 -13.41
CA ALA A 109 5.92 9.71 -13.26
C ALA A 109 4.67 10.18 -12.52
N ASP A 110 3.55 9.50 -12.77
CA ASP A 110 2.29 9.72 -12.06
C ASP A 110 2.19 8.85 -10.80
N ALA A 111 2.90 7.73 -10.81
CA ALA A 111 3.01 6.86 -9.66
C ALA A 111 4.36 6.12 -9.64
N LEU A 112 4.71 5.62 -8.45
CA LEU A 112 5.91 4.83 -8.22
C LEU A 112 5.54 3.57 -7.44
N TYR A 113 6.24 2.49 -7.71
CA TYR A 113 6.26 1.29 -6.90
C TYR A 113 7.70 0.79 -6.71
N ALA A 114 7.90 -0.02 -5.68
CA ALA A 114 9.21 -0.53 -5.30
C ALA A 114 9.13 -2.01 -4.89
N ASP A 115 10.20 -2.53 -4.33
CA ASP A 115 10.28 -3.89 -3.77
C ASP A 115 9.87 -3.88 -2.28
N LEU A 116 9.57 -5.07 -1.74
CA LEU A 116 9.05 -5.24 -0.38
C LEU A 116 9.66 -6.49 0.27
N TYR A 117 10.03 -6.37 1.55
CA TYR A 117 10.33 -7.52 2.41
C TYR A 117 9.08 -7.99 3.17
N TYR A 118 8.84 -9.30 3.18
CA TYR A 118 8.01 -9.93 4.19
C TYR A 118 8.91 -10.37 5.35
N VAL A 119 8.61 -9.89 6.56
CA VAL A 119 9.39 -10.15 7.76
C VAL A 119 8.57 -10.88 8.82
N ASP A 120 9.24 -11.51 9.77
CA ASP A 120 8.59 -12.07 10.94
C ASP A 120 7.87 -10.98 11.75
N LYS A 121 6.77 -11.35 12.40
CA LYS A 121 5.98 -10.39 13.17
C LYS A 121 6.71 -9.92 14.45
N ASP A 122 7.49 -10.80 15.07
CA ASP A 122 8.20 -10.57 16.33
C ASP A 122 9.68 -10.23 16.10
N ASP A 123 10.36 -10.92 15.17
CA ASP A 123 11.74 -10.63 14.75
C ASP A 123 11.77 -10.05 13.33
N THR A 124 11.70 -8.74 13.22
CA THR A 124 11.67 -8.03 11.94
C THR A 124 12.99 -8.07 11.15
N ASN A 125 14.05 -8.66 11.69
CA ASN A 125 15.29 -8.95 10.97
C ASN A 125 15.19 -10.26 10.18
N ARG A 126 14.26 -11.13 10.56
CA ARG A 126 14.04 -12.41 9.87
C ARG A 126 13.15 -12.19 8.64
N ILE A 127 13.80 -12.26 7.45
CA ILE A 127 13.11 -12.08 6.16
C ILE A 127 12.57 -13.43 5.69
N PHE A 128 11.26 -13.54 5.52
CA PHE A 128 10.59 -14.72 4.95
C PHE A 128 10.57 -14.72 3.42
N ARG A 129 10.37 -13.56 2.83
CA ARG A 129 10.25 -13.43 1.38
C ARG A 129 10.67 -12.06 0.90
N LYS A 130 11.38 -12.04 -0.23
CA LYS A 130 11.71 -10.84 -0.99
C LYS A 130 10.72 -10.72 -2.16
N TRP A 131 9.91 -9.66 -2.18
CA TRP A 131 9.04 -9.39 -3.33
C TRP A 131 9.72 -8.39 -4.25
N LYS A 132 10.45 -8.91 -5.25
CA LYS A 132 11.02 -8.11 -6.34
C LYS A 132 9.96 -7.90 -7.40
N SER A 133 9.60 -6.64 -7.66
CA SER A 133 8.54 -6.24 -8.60
C SER A 133 8.99 -6.28 -10.04
N GLY A 134 10.21 -5.81 -10.30
CA GLY A 134 10.77 -5.63 -11.63
C GLY A 134 10.09 -4.52 -12.44
N ASN A 135 10.64 -4.16 -13.58
CA ASN A 135 10.08 -3.14 -14.45
C ASN A 135 8.73 -3.59 -15.04
N TYR A 136 7.75 -2.70 -14.96
CA TYR A 136 6.44 -2.92 -15.57
C TYR A 136 6.52 -2.82 -17.10
N LYS A 137 5.84 -3.74 -17.77
CA LYS A 137 5.54 -3.66 -19.20
C LYS A 137 4.03 -3.79 -19.36
N HIS A 138 3.45 -3.05 -20.31
CA HIS A 138 2.02 -3.10 -20.58
C HIS A 138 1.57 -4.56 -20.80
N GLY A 139 0.42 -4.92 -20.24
CA GLY A 139 -0.10 -6.28 -20.29
C GLY A 139 0.39 -7.25 -19.21
N MET A 140 1.31 -6.86 -18.32
CA MET A 140 1.79 -7.74 -17.24
C MET A 140 0.68 -8.15 -16.27
N PHE A 141 -0.35 -7.31 -16.06
CA PHE A 141 -1.55 -7.69 -15.28
C PHE A 141 -2.26 -8.92 -15.87
N LEU A 142 -2.30 -9.05 -17.20
CA LEU A 142 -2.85 -10.23 -17.87
C LEU A 142 -2.10 -11.53 -17.52
N ASN A 143 -0.85 -11.42 -17.08
CA ASN A 143 -0.01 -12.53 -16.64
C ASN A 143 0.08 -12.63 -15.10
N GLY A 144 -0.90 -12.05 -14.37
CA GLY A 144 -0.99 -12.12 -12.91
C GLY A 144 0.02 -11.28 -12.15
N TRP A 145 0.69 -10.32 -12.80
CA TRP A 145 1.59 -9.38 -12.13
C TRP A 145 0.79 -8.26 -11.44
N MET A 146 1.26 -7.85 -10.29
CA MET A 146 0.92 -6.59 -9.63
C MET A 146 2.11 -6.17 -8.75
N PRO A 147 2.32 -4.86 -8.51
CA PRO A 147 3.32 -4.42 -7.55
C PRO A 147 2.82 -4.61 -6.11
N PRO A 148 3.72 -4.61 -5.10
CA PRO A 148 3.31 -4.61 -3.70
C PRO A 148 2.56 -3.32 -3.37
N HIS A 149 1.32 -3.44 -2.92
CA HIS A 149 0.48 -2.25 -2.66
C HIS A 149 1.05 -1.29 -1.60
N PRO A 150 1.78 -1.72 -0.54
CA PRO A 150 2.34 -0.77 0.41
C PRO A 150 3.45 0.11 -0.19
N THR A 151 4.09 -0.32 -1.30
CA THR A 151 5.13 0.46 -1.97
C THR A 151 4.60 1.38 -3.07
N PHE A 152 3.27 1.47 -3.22
CA PHE A 152 2.64 2.20 -4.31
C PHE A 152 2.33 3.64 -3.91
N PHE A 153 3.18 4.56 -4.37
CA PHE A 153 3.02 6.01 -4.22
C PHE A 153 2.35 6.58 -5.46
N VAL A 154 1.33 7.41 -5.28
CA VAL A 154 0.50 7.89 -6.40
C VAL A 154 0.29 9.39 -6.28
N LYS A 155 0.39 10.14 -7.37
CA LYS A 155 0.00 11.54 -7.39
C LYS A 155 -1.47 11.69 -7.01
N ARG A 156 -1.77 12.69 -6.16
CA ARG A 156 -3.13 12.99 -5.69
C ARG A 156 -4.11 13.19 -6.85
N GLU A 157 -3.67 13.85 -7.93
CA GLU A 157 -4.47 14.06 -9.14
C GLU A 157 -5.00 12.76 -9.79
N CYS A 158 -4.28 11.63 -9.64
CA CYS A 158 -4.77 10.34 -10.14
C CYS A 158 -6.00 9.86 -9.35
N TYR A 159 -6.02 10.05 -8.02
CA TYR A 159 -7.20 9.74 -7.22
C TYR A 159 -8.37 10.66 -7.53
N GLU A 160 -8.11 11.94 -7.81
CA GLU A 160 -9.12 12.92 -8.20
C GLU A 160 -9.74 12.58 -9.57
N LYS A 161 -8.90 12.21 -10.52
CA LYS A 161 -9.32 11.92 -11.90
C LYS A 161 -9.94 10.55 -12.08
N PHE A 162 -9.38 9.54 -11.43
CA PHE A 162 -9.74 8.14 -11.67
C PHE A 162 -10.48 7.49 -10.49
N GLY A 163 -10.70 8.23 -9.39
CA GLY A 163 -11.41 7.78 -8.19
C GLY A 163 -10.52 7.03 -7.19
N ARG A 164 -10.99 6.96 -5.96
CA ARG A 164 -10.35 6.32 -4.82
C ARG A 164 -10.59 4.81 -4.78
N PHE A 165 -10.36 4.15 -3.63
CA PHE A 165 -10.66 2.73 -3.44
C PHE A 165 -12.15 2.46 -3.61
N ASN A 166 -12.48 1.42 -4.35
CA ASN A 166 -13.86 1.00 -4.58
C ASN A 166 -14.37 0.15 -3.42
N LEU A 167 -15.31 0.67 -2.63
CA LEU A 167 -15.85 0.03 -1.43
C LEU A 167 -16.72 -1.21 -1.72
N LEU A 168 -16.98 -1.53 -2.98
CA LEU A 168 -17.61 -2.81 -3.36
C LEU A 168 -16.68 -4.03 -3.14
N PHE A 169 -15.40 -3.79 -2.85
CA PHE A 169 -14.38 -4.79 -2.57
C PHE A 169 -14.03 -4.80 -1.08
N LYS A 170 -13.91 -5.99 -0.50
CA LYS A 170 -13.56 -6.16 0.91
C LYS A 170 -12.11 -6.59 1.12
N SER A 171 -11.49 -7.19 0.10
CA SER A 171 -10.16 -7.79 0.19
C SER A 171 -9.23 -7.49 -0.98
N ALA A 172 -9.74 -6.95 -2.08
CA ALA A 172 -8.97 -6.74 -3.32
C ALA A 172 -9.18 -5.36 -3.96
N ALA A 173 -9.57 -4.32 -3.16
CA ALA A 173 -9.69 -2.97 -3.71
C ALA A 173 -8.33 -2.36 -4.07
N ASP A 174 -7.24 -2.80 -3.44
CA ASP A 174 -5.87 -2.49 -3.82
C ASP A 174 -5.54 -3.01 -5.22
N TYR A 175 -5.88 -4.27 -5.48
CA TYR A 175 -5.72 -4.87 -6.82
C TYR A 175 -6.58 -4.15 -7.87
N GLU A 176 -7.85 -3.86 -7.54
CA GLU A 176 -8.77 -3.13 -8.42
C GLU A 176 -8.22 -1.74 -8.77
N LEU A 177 -7.77 -0.98 -7.77
CA LEU A 177 -7.21 0.37 -7.95
C LEU A 177 -5.97 0.35 -8.84
N MET A 178 -5.02 -0.56 -8.57
CA MET A 178 -3.82 -0.69 -9.39
C MET A 178 -4.12 -1.18 -10.81
N LEU A 179 -5.06 -2.12 -10.98
CA LEU A 179 -5.53 -2.55 -12.29
C LEU A 179 -6.13 -1.37 -13.07
N ARG A 180 -6.94 -0.56 -12.41
CA ARG A 180 -7.59 0.62 -12.98
C ARG A 180 -6.57 1.69 -13.38
N PHE A 181 -5.67 2.07 -12.47
CA PHE A 181 -4.68 3.11 -12.74
C PHE A 181 -3.64 2.67 -13.76
N ILE A 182 -3.03 1.51 -13.55
CA ILE A 182 -1.87 1.05 -14.31
C ILE A 182 -2.28 0.42 -15.65
N HIS A 183 -3.26 -0.50 -15.62
CA HIS A 183 -3.58 -1.27 -16.83
C HIS A 183 -4.65 -0.60 -17.69
N LYS A 184 -5.70 -0.02 -17.07
CA LYS A 184 -6.78 0.64 -17.81
C LYS A 184 -6.40 2.04 -18.25
N TYR A 185 -5.96 2.89 -17.31
CA TYR A 185 -5.66 4.29 -17.60
C TYR A 185 -4.20 4.55 -17.96
N GLN A 186 -3.34 3.54 -17.86
CA GLN A 186 -1.94 3.58 -18.29
C GLN A 186 -1.17 4.79 -17.75
N ILE A 187 -1.39 5.12 -16.45
CA ILE A 187 -0.63 6.17 -15.79
C ILE A 187 0.87 5.89 -15.90
N LYS A 188 1.68 6.94 -15.97
CA LYS A 188 3.12 6.80 -16.09
C LYS A 188 3.74 6.30 -14.80
N LEU A 189 4.35 5.10 -14.84
CA LEU A 189 4.93 4.43 -13.68
C LEU A 189 6.44 4.61 -13.62
N ALA A 190 6.95 4.88 -12.42
CA ALA A 190 8.34 4.68 -12.06
C ALA A 190 8.52 3.40 -11.25
N TYR A 191 9.63 2.71 -11.44
CA TYR A 191 10.07 1.60 -10.59
C TYR A 191 11.34 1.99 -9.84
N LEU A 192 11.30 1.87 -8.51
CA LEU A 192 12.45 2.01 -7.64
C LEU A 192 12.92 0.59 -7.26
N PRO A 193 14.07 0.12 -7.75
CA PRO A 193 14.55 -1.26 -7.52
C PRO A 193 15.19 -1.42 -6.13
N GLU A 194 14.50 -0.89 -5.10
CA GLU A 194 14.91 -0.91 -3.70
C GLU A 194 13.81 -1.53 -2.84
N PHE A 195 14.21 -2.22 -1.77
CA PHE A 195 13.28 -2.71 -0.76
C PHE A 195 12.98 -1.59 0.23
N ILE A 196 11.84 -0.94 0.07
CA ILE A 196 11.51 0.27 0.84
C ILE A 196 10.60 0.01 2.05
N ILE A 197 9.95 -1.14 2.11
CA ILE A 197 9.02 -1.50 3.20
C ILE A 197 9.33 -2.90 3.71
N LYS A 198 9.28 -3.06 5.04
CA LYS A 198 9.15 -4.32 5.74
C LYS A 198 7.69 -4.52 6.14
N MET A 199 7.06 -5.55 5.59
CA MET A 199 5.68 -5.96 5.86
C MET A 199 5.69 -7.19 6.77
N ARG A 200 5.05 -7.09 7.94
CA ARG A 200 4.95 -8.22 8.87
C ARG A 200 4.03 -9.31 8.32
N VAL A 201 4.44 -10.58 8.48
CA VAL A 201 3.59 -11.71 8.13
C VAL A 201 2.49 -11.91 9.18
N GLY A 202 1.33 -12.43 8.77
CA GLY A 202 0.23 -12.71 9.69
C GLY A 202 -0.95 -11.75 9.62
N GLY A 203 -0.91 -10.76 8.74
CA GLY A 203 -2.02 -9.81 8.52
C GLY A 203 -3.34 -10.50 8.18
N LYS A 204 -4.46 -9.88 8.59
CA LYS A 204 -5.85 -10.40 8.53
C LYS A 204 -6.30 -10.97 7.16
N SER A 205 -5.70 -10.52 6.06
CA SER A 205 -6.14 -10.87 4.70
C SER A 205 -5.79 -12.29 4.23
N ASN A 206 -4.76 -12.94 4.82
CA ASN A 206 -4.22 -14.20 4.30
C ASN A 206 -4.47 -15.43 5.22
N VAL A 207 -5.18 -15.27 6.33
CA VAL A 207 -5.25 -16.26 7.41
C VAL A 207 -6.13 -17.47 7.08
N THR A 208 -7.14 -17.36 6.20
CA THR A 208 -8.06 -18.47 5.92
C THR A 208 -8.20 -18.80 4.43
N LEU A 209 -8.48 -20.08 4.14
CA LEU A 209 -8.79 -20.53 2.77
C LEU A 209 -10.00 -19.77 2.19
N LYS A 210 -11.01 -19.46 3.03
CA LYS A 210 -12.19 -18.68 2.65
C LYS A 210 -11.81 -17.26 2.18
N ASN A 211 -10.86 -16.61 2.85
CA ASN A 211 -10.37 -15.28 2.44
C ASN A 211 -9.63 -15.34 1.11
N ARG A 212 -8.86 -16.41 0.84
CA ARG A 212 -8.16 -16.59 -0.45
C ARG A 212 -9.13 -16.81 -1.61
N ILE A 213 -10.20 -17.59 -1.41
CA ILE A 213 -11.25 -17.80 -2.42
C ILE A 213 -11.97 -16.49 -2.70
N ARG A 214 -12.36 -15.74 -1.66
CA ARG A 214 -12.99 -14.41 -1.79
C ARG A 214 -12.08 -13.46 -2.57
N ALA A 215 -10.80 -13.36 -2.23
CA ALA A 215 -9.86 -12.49 -2.91
C ALA A 215 -9.75 -12.83 -4.43
N ASN A 216 -9.76 -14.12 -4.79
CA ASN A 216 -9.74 -14.53 -6.19
C ASN A 216 -11.04 -14.17 -6.94
N GLN A 217 -12.20 -14.29 -6.26
CA GLN A 217 -13.49 -13.86 -6.82
C GLN A 217 -13.53 -12.33 -7.01
N GLU A 218 -13.01 -11.60 -6.04
CA GLU A 218 -12.91 -10.14 -6.13
C GLU A 218 -11.91 -9.71 -7.21
N ASP A 219 -10.78 -10.39 -7.37
CA ASP A 219 -9.85 -10.16 -8.49
C ASP A 219 -10.60 -10.27 -9.85
N ARG A 220 -11.43 -11.30 -10.02
CA ARG A 220 -12.26 -11.45 -11.24
C ARG A 220 -13.28 -10.31 -11.40
N LYS A 221 -13.92 -9.90 -10.29
CA LYS A 221 -14.83 -8.76 -10.25
C LYS A 221 -14.14 -7.46 -10.64
N ALA A 222 -12.86 -7.28 -10.23
CA ALA A 222 -12.07 -6.09 -10.56
C ALA A 222 -11.92 -5.88 -12.07
N TRP A 223 -11.67 -6.95 -12.83
CA TRP A 223 -11.64 -6.87 -14.30
C TRP A 223 -12.98 -6.44 -14.86
N LYS A 224 -14.06 -7.06 -14.39
CA LYS A 224 -15.44 -6.79 -14.88
C LYS A 224 -15.88 -5.34 -14.63
N VAL A 225 -15.68 -4.82 -13.42
CA VAL A 225 -16.11 -3.44 -13.08
C VAL A 225 -15.31 -2.38 -13.83
N ASN A 226 -14.08 -2.73 -14.26
CA ASN A 226 -13.26 -1.85 -15.10
C ASN A 226 -13.55 -1.97 -16.60
N GLY A 227 -14.49 -2.84 -17.01
CA GLY A 227 -14.77 -3.11 -18.43
C GLY A 227 -13.65 -3.86 -19.14
N LEU A 228 -12.79 -4.56 -18.38
CA LEU A 228 -11.63 -5.29 -18.88
C LEU A 228 -11.90 -6.80 -18.90
N LYS A 229 -11.21 -7.49 -19.81
CA LYS A 229 -11.31 -8.96 -19.93
C LYS A 229 -9.95 -9.59 -19.56
N PRO A 230 -9.87 -10.39 -18.47
CA PRO A 230 -8.67 -11.16 -18.18
C PRO A 230 -8.52 -12.32 -19.17
N ARG A 231 -7.31 -12.82 -19.38
CA ARG A 231 -7.09 -14.11 -20.06
C ARG A 231 -7.54 -15.25 -19.13
N VAL A 232 -7.84 -16.41 -19.70
CA VAL A 232 -8.31 -17.59 -18.93
C VAL A 232 -7.39 -17.94 -17.76
N TYR A 233 -6.07 -17.80 -17.94
CA TYR A 233 -5.07 -18.14 -16.94
C TYR A 233 -4.68 -16.97 -16.00
N THR A 234 -5.09 -15.73 -16.27
CA THR A 234 -4.66 -14.53 -15.52
C THR A 234 -4.81 -14.69 -14.00
N LEU A 235 -5.97 -15.20 -13.58
CA LEU A 235 -6.29 -15.31 -12.15
C LEU A 235 -5.56 -16.49 -11.47
N TYR A 236 -5.13 -17.49 -12.25
CA TYR A 236 -4.31 -18.61 -11.77
C TYR A 236 -2.83 -18.24 -11.75
N ALA A 237 -2.38 -17.40 -12.68
CA ALA A 237 -1.00 -16.94 -12.74
C ALA A 237 -0.59 -16.09 -11.52
N LYS A 238 -1.52 -15.30 -10.95
CA LYS A 238 -1.26 -14.45 -9.77
C LYS A 238 -0.77 -15.25 -8.55
N PRO A 239 -1.45 -16.32 -8.09
CA PRO A 239 -0.92 -17.13 -6.98
C PRO A 239 0.35 -17.91 -7.35
N LEU A 240 0.50 -18.39 -8.58
CA LEU A 240 1.72 -19.08 -9.03
C LEU A 240 2.95 -18.19 -8.96
N ARG A 241 2.85 -16.91 -9.31
CA ARG A 241 3.96 -15.96 -9.17
C ARG A 241 4.41 -15.79 -7.72
N LYS A 242 3.49 -15.86 -6.74
CA LYS A 242 3.85 -15.81 -5.32
C LYS A 242 4.72 -17.00 -4.90
N ILE A 243 4.43 -18.19 -5.45
CA ILE A 243 5.22 -19.40 -5.18
C ILE A 243 6.64 -19.26 -5.77
N ILE A 244 6.75 -18.79 -7.02
CA ILE A 244 8.06 -18.58 -7.67
C ILE A 244 8.94 -17.58 -6.88
N GLN A 245 8.33 -16.56 -6.24
CA GLN A 245 9.05 -15.59 -5.42
C GLN A 245 9.64 -16.18 -4.12
N LEU A 246 9.12 -17.32 -3.63
CA LEU A 246 9.67 -18.02 -2.46
C LEU A 246 11.00 -18.71 -2.78
N PHE A 247 11.24 -19.06 -4.04
CA PHE A 247 12.42 -19.77 -4.51
C PHE A 247 13.49 -18.86 -5.14
N LYS A 248 13.16 -17.60 -5.40
CA LYS A 248 14.15 -16.60 -5.85
C LYS A 248 14.82 -15.96 -4.63
N LYS A 249 16.01 -16.48 -4.30
CA LYS A 249 16.91 -15.87 -3.30
C LYS A 249 17.39 -14.48 -3.73
#